data_a5ac6d63155c5f6adefacd0328f22cd0
#
_entry.id   a5ac6d63155c5f6adefacd0328f22cd0
#
_cell.length_a   1.000
_cell.length_b   1.000
_cell.length_c   1.000
_cell.angle_alpha   90.00
_cell.angle_beta   90.00
_cell.angle_gamma   90.00
#
_symmetry.space_group_name_H-M   'P 1'
#
loop_
_entity.id
_entity.type
_entity.pdbx_description
1 polymer ?
#
loop_
_entity_poly.entity_id
_entity_poly.type
_entity_poly.pdbx_seq_one_letter_code
_entity_poly.pdbx_strand_id
1 'polypeptide(L)'
;FSTGFCTQPEGIAESADSETLHWMKRKAAERNCAIAGSVAVCENGNYYNRFYFVHPDGAVQHYDKKHLFTFGGEHKRFTAGTERVVVNFRGVRILLEVCYDLRFPVWARNLGDYDMILYVASWPTPRVDAWSALLRARAIENQCYVAGVNRMGVDPACEYSGGSAIIDPYG
;
A
#
# COMPACT_ATOMS: atom_id res chain seq x y z
N PHE A 1 4.27 -4.45 2.12
CA PHE A 1 4.57 -5.89 1.92
C PHE A 1 5.71 -6.33 2.84
N SER A 2 5.43 -6.47 4.14
CA SER A 2 6.44 -6.87 5.14
C SER A 2 7.07 -8.24 4.85
N THR A 3 6.28 -9.16 4.32
CA THR A 3 6.68 -10.53 3.99
C THR A 3 6.83 -10.79 2.48
N GLY A 4 6.81 -9.73 1.65
CA GLY A 4 6.74 -9.85 0.20
C GLY A 4 5.34 -10.15 -0.33
N PHE A 5 5.22 -10.39 -1.64
CA PHE A 5 3.95 -10.81 -2.23
C PHE A 5 3.70 -12.29 -1.91
N CYS A 6 2.53 -12.58 -1.38
CA CYS A 6 2.12 -13.93 -1.02
C CYS A 6 0.67 -14.19 -1.43
N THR A 7 0.40 -15.40 -1.93
CA THR A 7 -0.96 -15.88 -2.26
C THR A 7 -1.46 -16.94 -1.30
N GLN A 8 -0.61 -17.37 -0.35
CA GLN A 8 -0.94 -18.34 0.70
C GLN A 8 -0.69 -17.71 2.06
N PRO A 9 -1.65 -16.93 2.59
CA PRO A 9 -1.46 -16.15 3.81
C PRO A 9 -1.37 -16.97 5.09
N GLU A 10 -1.81 -18.24 5.08
CA GLU A 10 -1.96 -19.07 6.28
C GLU A 10 -0.68 -19.24 7.10
N GLY A 11 0.48 -19.17 6.43
CA GLY A 11 1.79 -19.31 7.09
C GLY A 11 2.46 -17.99 7.50
N ILE A 12 1.91 -16.84 7.08
CA ILE A 12 2.58 -15.54 7.25
C ILE A 12 1.66 -14.43 7.75
N ALA A 13 0.33 -14.65 7.74
CA ALA A 13 -0.59 -13.64 8.20
C ALA A 13 -0.48 -13.46 9.72
N GLU A 14 -0.37 -12.22 10.13
CA GLU A 14 -0.33 -11.82 11.53
C GLU A 14 -1.76 -11.51 12.02
N SER A 15 -1.98 -11.49 13.33
CA SER A 15 -3.21 -10.95 13.91
C SER A 15 -3.30 -9.43 13.71
N ALA A 16 -4.47 -8.85 13.86
CA ALA A 16 -4.66 -7.40 13.80
C ALA A 16 -3.83 -6.65 14.87
N ASP A 17 -3.55 -7.29 16.01
CA ASP A 17 -2.62 -6.82 17.02
C ASP A 17 -1.32 -7.63 16.94
N SER A 18 -0.41 -7.21 16.06
CA SER A 18 0.76 -7.97 15.62
C SER A 18 2.08 -7.36 16.06
N GLU A 19 3.14 -8.20 16.03
CA GLU A 19 4.51 -7.72 16.30
C GLU A 19 4.95 -6.66 15.28
N THR A 20 4.59 -6.82 14.00
CA THR A 20 4.87 -5.82 12.98
C THR A 20 4.21 -4.49 13.30
N LEU A 21 2.93 -4.50 13.70
CA LEU A 21 2.23 -3.26 14.10
C LEU A 21 2.88 -2.63 15.34
N HIS A 22 3.25 -3.42 16.35
CA HIS A 22 3.95 -2.94 17.54
C HIS A 22 5.32 -2.33 17.17
N TRP A 23 6.05 -2.96 16.26
CA TRP A 23 7.32 -2.42 15.74
C TRP A 23 7.08 -1.07 15.05
N MET A 24 6.05 -0.96 14.18
CA MET A 24 5.70 0.28 13.49
C MET A 24 5.39 1.40 14.50
N LYS A 25 4.60 1.13 15.54
CA LYS A 25 4.28 2.08 16.62
C LYS A 25 5.54 2.59 17.33
N ARG A 26 6.41 1.67 17.76
CA ARG A 26 7.68 2.05 18.39
C ARG A 26 8.53 2.93 17.48
N LYS A 27 8.68 2.55 16.20
CA LYS A 27 9.50 3.31 15.25
C LYS A 27 8.89 4.66 14.90
N ALA A 28 7.57 4.76 14.78
CA ALA A 28 6.89 6.03 14.56
C ALA A 28 7.15 7.02 15.72
N ALA A 29 7.02 6.57 16.95
CA ALA A 29 7.30 7.37 18.14
C ALA A 29 8.78 7.76 18.25
N GLU A 30 9.71 6.78 18.13
CA GLU A 30 11.17 6.99 18.21
C GLU A 30 11.66 8.03 17.20
N ARG A 31 11.11 8.03 15.99
CA ARG A 31 11.56 8.88 14.87
C ARG A 31 10.70 10.14 14.70
N ASN A 32 9.65 10.30 15.49
CA ASN A 32 8.66 11.38 15.33
C ASN A 32 8.18 11.52 13.87
N CYS A 33 7.89 10.39 13.21
CA CYS A 33 7.41 10.32 11.84
C CYS A 33 6.30 9.27 11.70
N ALA A 34 5.49 9.36 10.64
CA ALA A 34 4.59 8.29 10.31
C ALA A 34 5.35 7.09 9.73
N ILE A 35 4.93 5.87 10.09
CA ILE A 35 5.41 4.62 9.48
C ILE A 35 4.23 3.98 8.75
N ALA A 36 4.45 3.66 7.47
CA ALA A 36 3.40 3.12 6.63
C ALA A 36 3.87 1.88 5.86
N GLY A 37 3.01 0.88 5.72
CA GLY A 37 3.33 -0.35 5.00
C GLY A 37 2.23 -1.38 5.05
N SER A 38 2.22 -2.34 4.11
CA SER A 38 1.21 -3.39 4.07
C SER A 38 1.70 -4.69 4.69
N VAL A 39 0.78 -5.37 5.37
CA VAL A 39 0.97 -6.62 6.11
C VAL A 39 -0.15 -7.58 5.72
N ALA A 40 0.14 -8.88 5.62
CA ALA A 40 -0.89 -9.90 5.55
C ALA A 40 -1.49 -10.09 6.94
N VAL A 41 -2.78 -9.83 7.10
CA VAL A 41 -3.49 -9.87 8.39
C VAL A 41 -4.59 -10.91 8.34
N CYS A 42 -4.72 -11.71 9.41
CA CYS A 42 -5.88 -12.56 9.67
C CYS A 42 -6.74 -11.93 10.74
N GLU A 43 -7.99 -11.63 10.41
CA GLU A 43 -8.96 -11.07 11.34
C GLU A 43 -10.33 -11.72 11.11
N ASN A 44 -10.95 -12.22 12.19
CA ASN A 44 -12.24 -12.92 12.13
C ASN A 44 -12.29 -14.06 11.11
N GLY A 45 -11.17 -14.79 10.93
CA GLY A 45 -11.06 -15.90 9.99
C GLY A 45 -10.87 -15.50 8.52
N ASN A 46 -10.79 -14.21 8.21
CA ASN A 46 -10.53 -13.69 6.88
C ASN A 46 -9.11 -13.14 6.78
N TYR A 47 -8.51 -13.24 5.59
CA TYR A 47 -7.18 -12.70 5.31
C TYR A 47 -7.29 -11.40 4.52
N TYR A 48 -6.52 -10.38 4.92
CA TYR A 48 -6.47 -9.07 4.30
C TYR A 48 -5.03 -8.69 3.94
N ASN A 49 -4.85 -8.04 2.81
CA ASN A 49 -3.65 -7.28 2.49
C ASN A 49 -3.86 -5.88 3.05
N ARG A 50 -3.46 -5.68 4.31
CA ARG A 50 -3.78 -4.49 5.10
C ARG A 50 -2.63 -3.50 5.08
N PHE A 51 -2.90 -2.29 4.64
CA PHE A 51 -1.98 -1.18 4.68
C PHE A 51 -2.20 -0.38 5.96
N TYR A 52 -1.26 -0.44 6.87
CA TYR A 52 -1.25 0.36 8.09
C TYR A 52 -0.59 1.71 7.86
N PHE A 53 -1.17 2.76 8.43
CA PHE A 53 -0.58 4.07 8.60
C PHE A 53 -0.54 4.38 10.09
N VAL A 54 0.68 4.45 10.65
CA VAL A 54 0.93 4.58 12.08
C VAL A 54 1.52 5.95 12.36
N HIS A 55 0.83 6.74 13.17
CA HIS A 55 1.23 8.08 13.58
C HIS A 55 2.26 8.05 14.72
N PRO A 56 3.06 9.14 14.92
CA PRO A 56 4.04 9.22 16.01
C PRO A 56 3.44 9.11 17.41
N ASP A 57 2.19 9.53 17.57
CA ASP A 57 1.41 9.43 18.83
C ASP A 57 0.83 8.04 19.10
N GLY A 58 1.06 7.09 18.17
CA GLY A 58 0.58 5.72 18.26
C GLY A 58 -0.80 5.49 17.65
N ALA A 59 -1.49 6.53 17.15
CA ALA A 59 -2.74 6.37 16.42
C ALA A 59 -2.50 5.55 15.14
N VAL A 60 -3.45 4.68 14.80
CA VAL A 60 -3.36 3.77 13.65
C VAL A 60 -4.60 3.90 12.79
N GLN A 61 -4.39 4.07 11.51
CA GLN A 61 -5.41 3.93 10.48
C GLN A 61 -4.99 2.81 9.54
N HIS A 62 -5.94 2.13 8.92
CA HIS A 62 -5.61 1.08 7.97
C HIS A 62 -6.55 1.08 6.76
N TYR A 63 -6.04 0.56 5.67
CA TYR A 63 -6.74 0.32 4.42
C TYR A 63 -6.57 -1.15 4.03
N ASP A 64 -7.66 -1.86 3.81
CA ASP A 64 -7.63 -3.21 3.26
C ASP A 64 -7.72 -3.12 1.73
N LYS A 65 -6.75 -3.70 1.05
CA LYS A 65 -6.61 -3.65 -0.41
C LYS A 65 -7.91 -3.98 -1.13
N LYS A 66 -8.37 -3.07 -1.99
CA LYS A 66 -9.62 -3.23 -2.76
C LYS A 66 -9.46 -4.18 -3.93
N HIS A 67 -8.45 -3.96 -4.77
CA HIS A 67 -8.27 -4.72 -5.99
C HIS A 67 -7.22 -5.81 -5.80
N LEU A 68 -7.68 -6.99 -5.47
CA LEU A 68 -6.83 -8.16 -5.31
C LEU A 68 -6.25 -8.57 -6.67
N PHE A 69 -4.97 -8.97 -6.67
CA PHE A 69 -4.27 -9.36 -7.89
C PHE A 69 -4.76 -10.72 -8.39
N THR A 70 -5.85 -10.71 -9.17
CA THR A 70 -6.54 -11.92 -9.65
C THR A 70 -5.66 -12.78 -10.55
N PHE A 71 -4.83 -12.15 -11.38
CA PHE A 71 -3.87 -12.86 -12.23
C PHE A 71 -2.87 -13.69 -11.41
N GLY A 72 -2.44 -13.18 -10.24
CA GLY A 72 -1.59 -13.92 -9.29
C GLY A 72 -2.34 -14.83 -8.33
N GLY A 73 -3.67 -14.88 -8.40
CA GLY A 73 -4.49 -15.74 -7.54
C GLY A 73 -4.76 -15.21 -6.13
N GLU A 74 -4.41 -13.95 -5.83
CA GLU A 74 -4.61 -13.33 -4.50
C GLU A 74 -6.07 -13.43 -4.04
N HIS A 75 -7.03 -13.22 -4.95
CA HIS A 75 -8.48 -13.28 -4.68
C HIS A 75 -8.99 -14.64 -4.18
N LYS A 76 -8.20 -15.71 -4.31
CA LYS A 76 -8.61 -17.06 -3.88
C LYS A 76 -8.49 -17.24 -2.36
N ARG A 77 -7.72 -16.41 -1.70
CA ARG A 77 -7.38 -16.53 -0.27
C ARG A 77 -7.60 -15.24 0.51
N PHE A 78 -7.36 -14.09 -0.12
CA PHE A 78 -7.55 -12.79 0.52
C PHE A 78 -8.97 -12.25 0.28
N THR A 79 -9.46 -11.50 1.26
CA THR A 79 -10.71 -10.75 1.21
C THR A 79 -10.42 -9.32 0.76
N ALA A 80 -11.19 -8.83 -0.20
CA ALA A 80 -11.07 -7.45 -0.66
C ALA A 80 -11.69 -6.48 0.37
N GLY A 81 -11.02 -5.35 0.58
CA GLY A 81 -11.58 -4.23 1.32
C GLY A 81 -12.73 -3.55 0.56
N THR A 82 -13.54 -2.80 1.28
CA THR A 82 -14.70 -2.08 0.73
C THR A 82 -14.58 -0.58 0.86
N GLU A 83 -13.73 -0.12 1.80
CA GLU A 83 -13.60 1.28 2.16
C GLU A 83 -12.40 1.92 1.47
N ARG A 84 -12.58 3.16 1.05
CA ARG A 84 -11.50 4.05 0.60
C ARG A 84 -11.01 4.86 1.79
N VAL A 85 -9.72 4.88 2.05
CA VAL A 85 -9.16 5.46 3.27
C VAL A 85 -8.25 6.63 2.94
N VAL A 86 -8.60 7.80 3.45
CA VAL A 86 -7.77 9.00 3.43
C VAL A 86 -7.37 9.33 4.86
N VAL A 87 -6.07 9.43 5.10
CA VAL A 87 -5.50 9.81 6.39
C VAL A 87 -5.01 11.26 6.37
N ASN A 88 -5.05 11.95 7.51
CA ASN A 88 -4.45 13.29 7.64
C ASN A 88 -3.16 13.18 8.45
N PHE A 89 -2.06 13.63 7.86
CA PHE A 89 -0.78 13.70 8.54
C PHE A 89 -0.13 15.06 8.33
N ARG A 90 0.02 15.81 9.43
CA ARG A 90 0.63 17.15 9.43
C ARG A 90 -0.01 18.11 8.40
N GLY A 91 -1.33 18.03 8.25
CA GLY A 91 -2.08 18.89 7.34
C GLY A 91 -2.16 18.40 5.89
N VAL A 92 -1.52 17.27 5.55
CA VAL A 92 -1.60 16.64 4.23
C VAL A 92 -2.59 15.49 4.28
N ARG A 93 -3.56 15.46 3.38
CA ARG A 93 -4.54 14.38 3.21
C ARG A 93 -3.98 13.34 2.25
N ILE A 94 -3.85 12.10 2.70
CA ILE A 94 -3.14 11.04 1.98
C ILE A 94 -4.09 9.87 1.73
N LEU A 95 -4.38 9.57 0.46
CA LEU A 95 -5.09 8.35 0.06
C LEU A 95 -4.14 7.16 0.14
N LEU A 96 -4.56 6.08 0.81
CA LEU A 96 -3.79 4.84 0.94
C LEU A 96 -4.19 3.83 -0.13
N GLU A 97 -3.21 3.26 -0.83
CA GLU A 97 -3.41 2.32 -1.94
C GLU A 97 -2.36 1.21 -1.92
N VAL A 98 -2.72 0.01 -2.39
CA VAL A 98 -1.81 -1.15 -2.40
C VAL A 98 -1.64 -1.71 -3.81
N CYS A 99 -0.44 -1.58 -4.36
CA CYS A 99 0.07 -2.31 -5.52
C CYS A 99 -0.90 -2.33 -6.72
N TYR A 100 -1.70 -3.38 -6.88
CA TYR A 100 -2.61 -3.56 -8.02
C TYR A 100 -3.72 -2.51 -8.09
N ASP A 101 -4.04 -1.82 -6.99
CA ASP A 101 -4.97 -0.68 -6.98
C ASP A 101 -4.54 0.41 -7.97
N LEU A 102 -3.22 0.57 -8.20
CA LEU A 102 -2.66 1.51 -9.16
C LEU A 102 -3.25 1.37 -10.57
N ARG A 103 -3.77 0.20 -10.95
CA ARG A 103 -4.40 -0.04 -12.26
C ARG A 103 -5.85 0.42 -12.36
N PHE A 104 -6.43 0.93 -11.27
CA PHE A 104 -7.86 1.25 -11.20
C PHE A 104 -8.09 2.75 -10.95
N PRO A 105 -8.05 3.59 -12.01
CA PRO A 105 -8.15 5.06 -11.87
C PRO A 105 -9.46 5.53 -11.25
N VAL A 106 -10.55 4.81 -11.46
CA VAL A 106 -11.87 5.19 -10.91
C VAL A 106 -11.85 5.13 -9.38
N TRP A 107 -11.16 4.14 -8.81
CA TRP A 107 -11.03 4.01 -7.35
C TRP A 107 -10.19 5.12 -6.74
N ALA A 108 -9.11 5.52 -7.41
CA ALA A 108 -8.21 6.57 -6.98
C ALA A 108 -8.68 7.98 -7.35
N ARG A 109 -9.83 8.16 -8.03
CA ARG A 109 -10.31 9.47 -8.47
C ARG A 109 -10.36 10.47 -7.31
N ASN A 110 -9.70 11.62 -7.49
CA ASN A 110 -9.74 12.71 -6.52
C ASN A 110 -11.08 13.44 -6.59
N LEU A 111 -11.79 13.44 -5.48
CA LEU A 111 -13.06 14.16 -5.31
C LEU A 111 -12.85 15.46 -4.51
N GLY A 112 -11.63 15.99 -4.46
CA GLY A 112 -11.24 17.11 -3.63
C GLY A 112 -10.97 16.73 -2.18
N ASP A 113 -10.75 15.44 -1.92
CA ASP A 113 -10.67 14.86 -0.58
C ASP A 113 -9.26 14.44 -0.15
N TYR A 114 -8.27 14.47 -1.07
CA TYR A 114 -6.87 14.22 -0.74
C TYR A 114 -5.90 15.12 -1.55
N ASP A 115 -4.68 15.23 -1.05
CA ASP A 115 -3.59 16.03 -1.63
C ASP A 115 -2.48 15.13 -2.20
N MET A 116 -2.43 13.87 -1.73
CA MET A 116 -1.40 12.91 -2.07
C MET A 116 -1.97 11.49 -2.12
N ILE A 117 -1.42 10.63 -2.99
CA ILE A 117 -1.63 9.18 -2.95
C ILE A 117 -0.34 8.51 -2.51
N LEU A 118 -0.45 7.53 -1.60
CA LEU A 118 0.67 6.69 -1.18
C LEU A 118 0.41 5.24 -1.59
N TYR A 119 1.25 4.75 -2.51
CA TYR A 119 1.26 3.35 -2.95
C TYR A 119 2.39 2.58 -2.30
N VAL A 120 2.11 1.39 -1.77
CA VAL A 120 3.11 0.39 -1.41
C VAL A 120 2.96 -0.84 -2.30
N ALA A 121 4.07 -1.42 -2.78
CA ALA A 121 4.00 -2.47 -3.79
C ALA A 121 5.12 -3.52 -3.69
N SER A 122 4.80 -4.72 -4.19
CA SER A 122 5.73 -5.70 -4.73
C SER A 122 5.45 -5.83 -6.24
N TRP A 123 5.95 -4.85 -7.00
CA TRP A 123 5.73 -4.76 -8.44
C TRP A 123 6.95 -5.26 -9.20
N PRO A 124 6.85 -6.38 -9.94
CA PRO A 124 8.02 -7.07 -10.47
C PRO A 124 8.63 -6.38 -11.70
N THR A 125 9.91 -6.59 -11.90
CA THR A 125 10.74 -6.02 -12.97
C THR A 125 10.11 -6.08 -14.37
N PRO A 126 9.51 -7.20 -14.83
CA PRO A 126 8.93 -7.25 -16.20
C PRO A 126 7.75 -6.29 -16.43
N ARG A 127 7.23 -5.66 -15.38
CA ARG A 127 6.10 -4.73 -15.46
C ARG A 127 6.43 -3.34 -14.90
N VAL A 128 7.72 -3.03 -14.68
CA VAL A 128 8.17 -1.77 -14.07
C VAL A 128 7.83 -0.55 -14.92
N ASP A 129 7.79 -0.66 -16.25
CA ASP A 129 7.36 0.43 -17.11
C ASP A 129 5.90 0.82 -16.86
N ALA A 130 5.03 -0.18 -16.67
CA ALA A 130 3.64 0.09 -16.29
C ALA A 130 3.53 0.74 -14.92
N TRP A 131 4.38 0.36 -13.95
CA TRP A 131 4.47 1.01 -12.63
C TRP A 131 4.78 2.49 -12.79
N SER A 132 5.85 2.83 -13.50
CA SER A 132 6.31 4.20 -13.70
C SER A 132 5.28 5.06 -14.45
N ALA A 133 4.71 4.52 -15.53
CA ALA A 133 3.72 5.22 -16.35
C ALA A 133 2.43 5.51 -15.53
N LEU A 134 1.95 4.51 -14.78
CA LEU A 134 0.71 4.65 -14.02
C LEU A 134 0.86 5.58 -12.81
N LEU A 135 2.00 5.58 -12.10
CA LEU A 135 2.23 6.55 -11.03
C LEU A 135 2.13 7.99 -11.55
N ARG A 136 2.77 8.27 -12.70
CA ARG A 136 2.67 9.59 -13.36
C ARG A 136 1.25 9.93 -13.77
N ALA A 137 0.55 8.98 -14.37
CA ALA A 137 -0.84 9.16 -14.77
C ALA A 137 -1.72 9.54 -13.56
N ARG A 138 -1.56 8.85 -12.42
CA ARG A 138 -2.31 9.17 -11.18
C ARG A 138 -2.01 10.56 -10.66
N ALA A 139 -0.75 11.02 -10.72
CA ALA A 139 -0.38 12.38 -10.32
C ALA A 139 -1.06 13.44 -11.20
N ILE A 140 -0.93 13.29 -12.52
CA ILE A 140 -1.43 14.23 -13.53
C ILE A 140 -2.95 14.30 -13.51
N GLU A 141 -3.64 13.17 -13.62
CA GLU A 141 -5.11 13.13 -13.74
C GLU A 141 -5.86 13.55 -12.47
N ASN A 142 -5.23 13.40 -11.30
CA ASN A 142 -5.80 13.77 -10.01
C ASN A 142 -5.23 15.09 -9.47
N GLN A 143 -4.28 15.71 -10.17
CA GLN A 143 -3.60 16.95 -9.77
C GLN A 143 -3.09 16.90 -8.32
N CYS A 144 -2.42 15.81 -7.96
CA CYS A 144 -1.95 15.53 -6.62
C CYS A 144 -0.50 15.00 -6.62
N TYR A 145 0.14 15.00 -5.46
CA TYR A 145 1.39 14.27 -5.30
C TYR A 145 1.15 12.75 -5.28
N VAL A 146 2.08 11.97 -5.81
CA VAL A 146 2.07 10.51 -5.72
C VAL A 146 3.40 10.02 -5.19
N ALA A 147 3.37 9.27 -4.09
CA ALA A 147 4.51 8.50 -3.61
C ALA A 147 4.26 7.02 -3.88
N GLY A 148 5.12 6.42 -4.70
CA GLY A 148 5.13 5.00 -4.97
C GLY A 148 6.34 4.35 -4.33
N VAL A 149 6.12 3.39 -3.42
CA VAL A 149 7.18 2.63 -2.75
C VAL A 149 7.12 1.20 -3.25
N ASN A 150 8.14 0.78 -4.01
CA ASN A 150 8.24 -0.57 -4.53
C ASN A 150 9.44 -1.31 -3.94
N ARG A 151 9.28 -2.60 -3.64
CA ARG A 151 10.37 -3.42 -3.13
C ARG A 151 11.49 -3.61 -4.16
N MET A 152 12.70 -3.92 -3.66
CA MET A 152 13.83 -4.43 -4.43
C MET A 152 14.15 -5.86 -3.98
N GLY A 153 14.86 -6.62 -4.83
CA GLY A 153 15.35 -7.95 -4.53
C GLY A 153 14.69 -9.04 -5.34
N VAL A 154 14.86 -10.27 -4.91
CA VAL A 154 14.38 -11.47 -5.61
C VAL A 154 13.56 -12.32 -4.64
N ASP A 155 12.53 -12.97 -5.12
CA ASP A 155 11.89 -14.11 -4.48
C ASP A 155 11.83 -15.30 -5.47
N PRO A 156 11.36 -16.49 -5.08
CA PRO A 156 11.34 -17.64 -5.99
C PRO A 156 10.54 -17.44 -7.28
N ALA A 157 9.63 -16.47 -7.31
CA ALA A 157 8.74 -16.23 -8.45
C ALA A 157 9.17 -15.04 -9.33
N CYS A 158 9.81 -14.02 -8.73
CA CYS A 158 10.04 -12.74 -9.41
C CYS A 158 11.30 -12.02 -8.92
N GLU A 159 11.85 -11.22 -9.83
CA GLU A 159 12.81 -10.16 -9.53
C GLU A 159 12.07 -8.80 -9.44
N TYR A 160 12.56 -7.93 -8.54
CA TYR A 160 12.00 -6.60 -8.27
C TYR A 160 13.12 -5.55 -8.35
N SER A 161 13.01 -4.67 -9.32
CA SER A 161 14.02 -3.62 -9.60
C SER A 161 13.78 -2.32 -8.85
N GLY A 162 12.75 -2.26 -8.00
CA GLY A 162 12.40 -1.03 -7.29
C GLY A 162 11.63 -0.05 -8.17
N GLY A 163 12.20 1.13 -8.42
CA GLY A 163 11.50 2.21 -9.13
C GLY A 163 10.55 2.98 -8.21
N SER A 164 10.88 3.06 -6.90
CA SER A 164 10.19 3.96 -5.97
C SER A 164 10.38 5.40 -6.41
N ALA A 165 9.33 6.22 -6.33
CA ALA A 165 9.34 7.60 -6.78
C ALA A 165 8.39 8.48 -5.98
N ILE A 166 8.71 9.77 -5.93
CA ILE A 166 7.78 10.84 -5.55
C ILE A 166 7.57 11.68 -6.80
N ILE A 167 6.32 11.90 -7.17
CA ILE A 167 5.90 12.58 -8.39
C ILE A 167 5.00 13.74 -8.02
N ASP A 168 5.25 14.90 -8.60
CA ASP A 168 4.43 16.09 -8.41
C ASP A 168 3.17 16.07 -9.31
N PRO A 169 2.23 17.00 -9.15
CA PRO A 169 1.01 17.05 -9.97
C PRO A 169 1.22 17.24 -11.47
N TYR A 170 2.43 17.60 -11.90
CA TYR A 170 2.77 17.74 -13.32
C TYR A 170 3.34 16.47 -13.95
N GLY A 171 3.66 15.45 -13.13
CA GLY A 171 4.20 14.15 -13.57
C GLY A 171 5.71 14.10 -13.68
#